data_e8fda9e932bd2c9599fe68e2534270e9
#
_entry.id   e8fda9e932bd2c9599fe68e2534270e9
#
_cell.length_a   1.000
_cell.length_b   1.000
_cell.length_c   1.000
_cell.angle_alpha   90.00
_cell.angle_beta   90.00
_cell.angle_gamma   90.00
#
_symmetry.space_group_name_H-M   'P 1'
#
loop_
_entity.id
_entity.type
_entity.pdbx_description
1 polymer ?
#
loop_
_entity_poly.entity_id
_entity_poly.type
_entity_poly.pdbx_seq_one_letter_code
_entity_poly.pdbx_strand_id
1 'polypeptide(L)' 'MSLETDLTTLSNHEHFARFLQVISDLREETIEELHNANSEQLQQISGRILTYDQILQMCDWRTLRTKFSERI' A
#
# COMPACT_ATOMS: atom_id res chain seq x y z
N MET A 1 -23.50 -2.09 4.10
CA MET A 1 -22.43 -2.04 3.11
C MET A 1 -21.21 -2.77 3.60
N SER A 2 -20.56 -3.50 2.74
CA SER A 2 -19.31 -4.16 3.10
C SER A 2 -18.14 -3.20 2.92
N LEU A 3 -17.05 -3.45 3.64
CA LEU A 3 -15.81 -2.71 3.48
C LEU A 3 -15.31 -2.78 2.03
N GLU A 4 -15.46 -3.92 1.39
CA GLU A 4 -15.05 -4.11 0.00
C GLU A 4 -15.77 -3.17 -0.96
N THR A 5 -17.07 -2.98 -0.76
CA THR A 5 -17.86 -2.05 -1.59
C THR A 5 -17.39 -0.62 -1.39
N ASP A 6 -17.12 -0.22 -0.16
CA ASP A 6 -16.64 1.12 0.15
C ASP A 6 -15.27 1.37 -0.45
N LEU A 7 -14.37 0.39 -0.38
CA LEU A 7 -13.04 0.50 -0.96
C LEU A 7 -13.09 0.58 -2.49
N THR A 8 -13.98 -0.18 -3.12
CA THR A 8 -14.17 -0.13 -4.57
C THR A 8 -14.63 1.26 -5.01
N THR A 9 -15.55 1.85 -4.26
CA THR A 9 -16.03 3.21 -4.55
C THR A 9 -14.89 4.23 -4.38
N LEU A 10 -14.13 4.14 -3.29
CA LEU A 10 -13.01 5.03 -3.03
C LEU A 10 -11.90 4.90 -4.07
N SER A 11 -11.66 3.69 -4.58
CA SER A 11 -10.58 3.45 -5.55
C SER A 11 -10.80 4.14 -6.89
N ASN A 12 -11.99 4.69 -7.12
CA ASN A 12 -12.26 5.48 -8.32
C ASN A 12 -11.85 6.96 -8.18
N HIS A 13 -11.42 7.36 -6.99
CA HIS A 13 -10.99 8.74 -6.73
C HIS A 13 -9.48 8.89 -6.80
N GLU A 14 -9.04 9.94 -7.48
CA GLU A 14 -7.62 10.25 -7.64
C GLU A 14 -6.92 10.46 -6.29
N HIS A 15 -7.58 11.10 -5.34
CA HIS A 15 -7.01 11.34 -4.01
C HIS A 15 -6.74 10.02 -3.27
N PHE A 16 -7.62 9.03 -3.46
CA PHE A 16 -7.40 7.73 -2.87
C PHE A 16 -6.22 7.01 -3.52
N ALA A 17 -6.06 7.16 -4.85
CA ALA A 17 -4.89 6.62 -5.54
C ALA A 17 -3.60 7.22 -5.01
N ARG A 18 -3.58 8.52 -4.72
CA ARG A 18 -2.42 9.18 -4.12
C ARG A 18 -2.13 8.68 -2.71
N PHE A 19 -3.18 8.44 -1.93
CA PHE A 19 -3.02 7.84 -0.61
C PHE A 19 -2.35 6.46 -0.70
N LEU A 20 -2.80 5.63 -1.63
CA LEU A 20 -2.22 4.32 -1.84
C LEU A 20 -0.77 4.41 -2.35
N GLN A 21 -0.45 5.43 -3.13
CA GLN A 21 0.94 5.68 -3.54
C GLN A 21 1.82 5.95 -2.32
N VAL A 22 1.34 6.73 -1.35
CA VAL A 22 2.06 6.97 -0.10
C VAL A 22 2.29 5.65 0.64
N ILE A 23 1.28 4.79 0.73
CA ILE A 23 1.42 3.48 1.36
C ILE A 23 2.47 2.63 0.64
N SER A 24 2.46 2.64 -0.70
CA SER A 24 3.45 1.92 -1.50
C SER A 24 4.88 2.44 -1.25
N ASP A 25 5.04 3.76 -1.17
CA ASP A 25 6.34 4.37 -0.89
C ASP A 25 6.83 4.04 0.52
N LEU A 26 5.92 4.08 1.51
CA LEU A 26 6.26 3.69 2.89
C LEU A 26 6.68 2.23 2.96
N ARG A 27 6.03 1.37 2.18
CA ARG A 27 6.40 -0.04 2.11
C ARG A 27 7.84 -0.19 1.61
N GLU A 28 8.21 0.52 0.54
CA GLU A 28 9.55 0.47 -0.01
C GLU A 28 10.60 0.98 0.98
N GLU A 29 10.32 2.09 1.65
CA GLU A 29 11.20 2.62 2.69
C GLU A 29 11.37 1.64 3.84
N THR A 30 10.29 0.97 4.24
CA THR A 30 10.32 -0.02 5.31
C THR A 30 11.14 -1.24 4.92
N ILE A 31 11.06 -1.66 3.64
CA ILE A 31 11.91 -2.75 3.14
C ILE A 31 13.39 -2.38 3.24
N GLU A 32 13.75 -1.13 2.93
CA GLU A 32 15.12 -0.67 3.07
C GLU A 32 15.60 -0.73 4.53
N GLU A 33 14.73 -0.45 5.49
CA GLU A 33 15.06 -0.58 6.91
C GLU A 33 15.46 -2.00 7.29
N LEU A 34 14.94 -3.02 6.59
CA LEU A 34 15.29 -4.41 6.86
C LEU A 34 16.77 -4.69 6.69
N HIS A 35 17.43 -4.00 5.78
CA HIS A 35 18.87 -4.20 5.51
C HIS A 35 19.74 -3.82 6.71
N ASN A 36 19.26 -2.95 7.57
CA ASN A 36 19.98 -2.42 8.71
C ASN A 36 19.38 -2.83 10.05
N ALA A 37 18.33 -3.65 10.04
CA ALA A 37 17.60 -4.02 11.24
C ALA A 37 18.28 -5.17 11.98
N ASN A 38 18.21 -5.13 13.32
CA ASN A 38 18.62 -6.25 14.15
C ASN A 38 17.46 -7.27 14.27
N SER A 39 17.72 -8.42 14.93
CA SER A 39 16.74 -9.49 15.01
C SER A 39 15.44 -9.10 15.73
N GLU A 40 15.51 -8.19 16.70
CA GLU A 40 14.31 -7.73 17.40
C GLU A 40 13.46 -6.83 16.52
N GLN A 41 14.09 -5.99 15.71
CA GLN A 41 13.39 -5.09 14.80
C GLN A 41 12.78 -5.80 13.60
N LEU A 42 13.39 -6.91 13.17
CA LEU A 42 12.93 -7.64 11.98
C LEU A 42 11.46 -8.04 12.05
N GLN A 43 11.00 -8.52 13.21
CA GLN A 43 9.61 -8.93 13.37
C GLN A 43 8.66 -7.75 13.24
N GLN A 44 9.00 -6.63 13.86
CA GLN A 44 8.16 -5.42 13.81
C GLN A 44 8.11 -4.84 12.39
N ILE A 45 9.25 -4.77 11.72
CA ILE A 45 9.34 -4.25 10.35
C ILE A 45 8.58 -5.17 9.39
N SER A 46 8.74 -6.49 9.52
CA SER A 46 8.01 -7.46 8.69
C SER A 46 6.52 -7.35 8.89
N GLY A 47 6.05 -7.11 10.13
CA GLY A 47 4.64 -6.89 10.42
C GLY A 47 4.10 -5.64 9.73
N ARG A 48 4.87 -4.55 9.70
CA ARG A 48 4.46 -3.33 9.00
C ARG A 48 4.37 -3.56 7.50
N ILE A 49 5.35 -4.24 6.91
CA ILE A 49 5.34 -4.55 5.48
C ILE A 49 4.11 -5.39 5.13
N LEU A 50 3.80 -6.40 5.94
CA LEU A 50 2.63 -7.24 5.72
C LEU A 50 1.34 -6.41 5.76
N THR A 51 1.24 -5.47 6.70
CA THR A 51 0.08 -4.58 6.81
C THR A 51 -0.06 -3.72 5.56
N TYR A 52 1.03 -3.12 5.06
CA TYR A 52 0.99 -2.34 3.83
C TYR A 52 0.57 -3.20 2.64
N ASP A 53 1.10 -4.42 2.54
CA ASP A 53 0.73 -5.35 1.47
C ASP A 53 -0.76 -5.69 1.51
N GLN A 54 -1.31 -5.92 2.69
CA GLN A 54 -2.73 -6.21 2.86
C GLN A 54 -3.60 -5.04 2.40
N ILE A 55 -3.23 -3.81 2.77
CA ILE A 55 -3.95 -2.62 2.34
C ILE A 55 -3.92 -2.49 0.82
N LEU A 56 -2.74 -2.65 0.23
CA LEU A 56 -2.57 -2.51 -1.22
C LEU A 56 -3.34 -3.60 -1.98
N GLN A 57 -3.36 -4.83 -1.48
CA GLN A 57 -4.10 -5.92 -2.11
C GLN A 57 -5.60 -5.70 -2.03
N MET A 58 -6.11 -5.27 -0.88
CA MET A 58 -7.53 -5.00 -0.70
C MET A 58 -8.04 -3.94 -1.66
N CYS A 59 -7.20 -2.97 -1.98
CA CYS A 59 -7.56 -1.84 -2.83
C CYS A 59 -7.21 -2.08 -4.30
N ASP A 60 -6.68 -3.25 -4.65
CA ASP A 60 -6.23 -3.58 -6.02
C ASP A 60 -5.32 -2.49 -6.58
N TRP A 61 -4.28 -2.16 -5.82
CA TRP A 61 -3.38 -1.07 -6.11
C TRP A 61 -2.75 -1.12 -7.50
N ARG A 62 -2.40 -2.32 -7.96
CA ARG A 62 -1.72 -2.47 -9.25
C ARG A 62 -2.58 -1.99 -10.41
N THR A 63 -3.85 -2.38 -10.41
CA THR A 63 -4.81 -1.94 -11.44
C THR A 63 -5.04 -0.45 -11.33
N LEU A 64 -5.22 0.06 -10.12
CA LEU A 64 -5.45 1.46 -9.86
C LEU A 64 -4.28 2.32 -10.33
N ARG A 65 -3.06 1.89 -10.03
CA ARG A 65 -1.83 2.58 -10.43
C ARG A 65 -1.73 2.70 -11.95
N THR A 66 -1.98 1.61 -12.66
CA THR A 66 -1.96 1.60 -14.13
C THR A 66 -3.01 2.56 -14.69
N LYS A 67 -4.22 2.51 -14.14
CA LYS A 67 -5.33 3.33 -14.60
C LYS A 67 -5.02 4.82 -14.48
N PHE A 68 -4.44 5.26 -13.37
CA PHE A 68 -4.16 6.67 -13.16
C PHE A 68 -2.84 7.12 -13.78
N SER A 69 -1.89 6.23 -13.94
CA SER A 69 -0.61 6.55 -14.61
C SER A 69 -0.81 6.86 -16.10
N GLU A 70 -1.74 6.19 -16.74
CA GLU A 70 -2.02 6.41 -18.16
C GLU A 70 -2.60 7.80 -18.45
N ARG A 71 -3.10 8.49 -17.43
CA ARG A 71 -3.68 9.83 -17.57
C ARG A 71 -2.65 10.94 -17.48
N ILE A 72 -1.46 10.61 -17.07
CA ILE A 72 -0.36 11.56 -16.95
C ILE A 72 0.51 11.48 -18.20
#